data_349b8951b0413bac043e8481d603d331
#
_entry.id   349b8951b0413bac043e8481d603d331
#
_cell.length_a   1.000
_cell.length_b   1.000
_cell.length_c   1.000
_cell.angle_alpha   90.00
_cell.angle_beta   90.00
_cell.angle_gamma   90.00
#
_symmetry.space_group_name_H-M   'P 1'
#
loop_
_entity.id
_entity.type
_entity.pdbx_description
1 polymer ?
#
loop_
_entity_poly.entity_id
_entity_poly.type
_entity_poly.pdbx_seq_one_letter_code
_entity_poly.pdbx_strand_id
1 'polypeptide(L)'
;MKLYKILGVNCFHINSVSDAKDFIKDLIVSENGGYSLAINAEKIMIYAKDSAFREIMDGSVLPIPDGSGATIGMKILYNIKSIKLDLPKTIFESANENNFSFFMLGATEKVN
;
A
#
# COMPACT_ATOMS: atom_id res chain seq x y z
N MET A 1 3.34 -11.69 -0.15
CA MET A 1 2.25 -10.94 -0.82
C MET A 1 2.44 -10.99 -2.32
N LYS A 2 1.38 -11.10 -3.05
CA LYS A 2 1.43 -11.20 -4.52
C LYS A 2 0.81 -9.95 -5.14
N LEU A 3 1.44 -9.46 -6.21
CA LEU A 3 0.98 -8.27 -6.93
C LEU A 3 -0.04 -8.65 -8.00
N TYR A 4 -1.16 -7.94 -8.01
CA TYR A 4 -2.21 -8.08 -9.02
C TYR A 4 -2.44 -6.76 -9.73
N LYS A 5 -3.05 -6.79 -10.91
CA LYS A 5 -3.43 -5.59 -11.64
C LYS A 5 -4.95 -5.42 -11.62
N ILE A 6 -5.42 -4.28 -11.15
CA ILE A 6 -6.82 -3.92 -11.17
C ILE A 6 -6.97 -2.80 -12.22
N LEU A 7 -7.51 -3.14 -13.39
CA LEU A 7 -7.63 -2.22 -14.53
C LEU A 7 -6.29 -1.53 -14.85
N GLY A 8 -5.20 -2.31 -14.82
CA GLY A 8 -3.84 -1.83 -15.06
C GLY A 8 -3.09 -1.36 -13.82
N VAL A 9 -3.77 -1.10 -12.72
CA VAL A 9 -3.18 -0.57 -11.49
C VAL A 9 -2.63 -1.71 -10.65
N ASN A 10 -1.36 -1.61 -10.28
CA ASN A 10 -0.73 -2.57 -9.37
C ASN A 10 -1.31 -2.45 -7.97
N CYS A 11 -1.64 -3.59 -7.36
CA CYS A 11 -2.11 -3.64 -5.99
C CYS A 11 -1.77 -5.01 -5.38
N PHE A 12 -1.17 -5.01 -4.21
CA PHE A 12 -0.86 -6.26 -3.52
C PHE A 12 -2.13 -6.92 -2.97
N HIS A 13 -2.19 -8.24 -3.12
CA HIS A 13 -3.12 -9.07 -2.39
C HIS A 13 -2.54 -9.33 -1.01
N ILE A 14 -3.31 -9.05 0.05
CA ILE A 14 -2.88 -9.20 1.43
C ILE A 14 -3.78 -10.21 2.14
N ASN A 15 -3.20 -11.31 2.59
CA ASN A 15 -3.91 -12.34 3.35
C ASN A 15 -4.07 -11.97 4.82
N SER A 16 -3.01 -11.38 5.41
CA SER A 16 -3.00 -11.07 6.83
C SER A 16 -2.11 -9.86 7.11
N VAL A 17 -2.33 -9.21 8.25
CA VAL A 17 -1.47 -8.12 8.72
C VAL A 17 -0.04 -8.64 8.95
N SER A 18 0.12 -9.86 9.41
CA SER A 18 1.43 -10.48 9.62
C SER A 18 2.23 -10.56 8.31
N ASP A 19 1.61 -10.97 7.21
CA ASP A 19 2.28 -11.02 5.90
C ASP A 19 2.74 -9.62 5.47
N ALA A 20 1.90 -8.61 5.68
CA ALA A 20 2.24 -7.24 5.37
C ALA A 20 3.43 -6.74 6.21
N LYS A 21 3.46 -7.04 7.49
CA LYS A 21 4.56 -6.69 8.39
C LYS A 21 5.86 -7.35 7.97
N ASP A 22 5.83 -8.61 7.57
CA ASP A 22 7.01 -9.33 7.10
C ASP A 22 7.56 -8.69 5.81
N PHE A 23 6.68 -8.33 4.90
CA PHE A 23 7.09 -7.67 3.65
C PHE A 23 7.72 -6.29 3.92
N ILE A 24 7.13 -5.48 4.80
CA ILE A 24 7.66 -4.18 5.18
C ILE A 24 9.03 -4.33 5.85
N LYS A 25 9.17 -5.29 6.74
CA LYS A 25 10.45 -5.59 7.39
C LYS A 25 11.52 -5.94 6.38
N ASP A 26 11.20 -6.79 5.40
CA ASP A 26 12.14 -7.17 4.36
C ASP A 26 12.58 -5.97 3.51
N LEU A 27 11.67 -5.06 3.19
CA LEU A 27 12.01 -3.83 2.47
C LEU A 27 12.99 -2.96 3.26
N ILE A 28 12.79 -2.84 4.57
CA ILE A 28 13.65 -2.02 5.44
C ILE A 28 15.02 -2.67 5.62
N VAL A 29 15.06 -3.96 5.92
CA VAL A 29 16.30 -4.70 6.18
C VAL A 29 17.17 -4.80 4.92
N SER A 30 16.55 -4.99 3.76
CA SER A 30 17.27 -5.11 2.48
C SER A 30 17.67 -3.76 1.88
N GLU A 31 17.26 -2.65 2.53
CA GLU A 31 17.49 -1.28 2.05
C GLU A 31 16.87 -1.01 0.66
N ASN A 32 15.87 -1.78 0.27
CA ASN A 32 15.09 -1.56 -0.95
C ASN A 32 13.96 -0.57 -0.69
N GLY A 33 14.34 0.65 -0.35
CA GLY A 33 13.39 1.70 -0.03
C GLY A 33 12.56 2.15 -1.20
N GLY A 34 11.57 2.95 -0.89
CA GLY A 34 10.63 3.49 -1.87
C GLY A 34 9.47 4.13 -1.14
N TYR A 35 8.36 4.28 -1.83
CA TYR A 35 7.15 4.84 -1.24
C TYR A 35 5.98 3.86 -1.37
N SER A 36 5.08 3.96 -0.41
CA SER A 36 3.82 3.21 -0.43
C SER A 36 2.72 4.05 -1.08
N LEU A 37 1.70 3.37 -1.56
CA LEU A 37 0.53 4.02 -2.13
C LEU A 37 -0.72 3.24 -1.73
N ALA A 38 -1.71 3.94 -1.20
CA ALA A 38 -3.00 3.35 -0.89
C ALA A 38 -3.87 3.35 -2.15
N ILE A 39 -4.25 2.17 -2.62
CA ILE A 39 -5.02 1.99 -3.83
C ILE A 39 -6.51 1.95 -3.48
N ASN A 40 -7.27 2.89 -4.03
CA ASN A 40 -8.71 2.99 -3.89
C ASN A 40 -9.37 3.20 -5.27
N ALA A 41 -10.68 3.24 -5.30
CA ALA A 41 -11.44 3.40 -6.55
C ALA A 41 -11.09 4.69 -7.29
N GLU A 42 -10.90 5.79 -6.56
CA GLU A 42 -10.54 7.09 -7.15
C GLU A 42 -9.20 7.03 -7.88
N LYS A 43 -8.18 6.45 -7.25
CA LYS A 43 -6.86 6.31 -7.86
C LYS A 43 -6.88 5.39 -9.09
N ILE A 44 -7.69 4.33 -9.05
CA ILE A 44 -7.86 3.46 -10.21
C ILE A 44 -8.44 4.24 -11.40
N MET A 45 -9.40 5.12 -11.15
CA MET A 45 -9.98 5.97 -12.20
C MET A 45 -8.98 7.01 -12.72
N ILE A 46 -8.20 7.63 -11.84
CA ILE A 46 -7.20 8.63 -12.21
C ILE A 46 -6.08 7.98 -13.05
N TYR A 47 -5.70 6.77 -12.72
CA TYR A 47 -4.67 6.02 -13.46
C TYR A 47 -4.99 5.93 -14.96
N ALA A 48 -6.24 5.73 -15.30
CA ALA A 48 -6.67 5.61 -16.70
C ALA A 48 -6.59 6.93 -17.47
N LYS A 49 -6.62 8.08 -16.77
CA LYS A 49 -6.79 9.41 -17.38
C LYS A 49 -5.57 10.31 -17.32
N ASP A 50 -4.65 10.07 -16.39
CA ASP A 50 -3.54 10.97 -16.09
C ASP A 50 -2.21 10.22 -16.20
N SER A 51 -1.43 10.51 -17.25
CA SER A 51 -0.18 9.81 -17.50
C SER A 51 0.91 10.12 -16.47
N ALA A 52 0.94 11.34 -15.95
CA ALA A 52 1.90 11.72 -14.91
C ALA A 52 1.60 10.99 -13.60
N PHE A 53 0.32 10.91 -13.22
CA PHE A 53 -0.10 10.20 -12.03
C PHE A 53 0.15 8.69 -12.16
N ARG A 54 -0.05 8.16 -13.37
CA ARG A 54 0.23 6.75 -13.68
C ARG A 54 1.68 6.38 -13.40
N GLU A 55 2.60 7.24 -13.81
CA GLU A 55 4.03 7.02 -13.57
C GLU A 55 4.35 6.97 -12.07
N ILE A 56 3.75 7.87 -11.29
CA ILE A 56 3.89 7.87 -9.83
C ILE A 56 3.33 6.58 -9.23
N MET A 57 2.18 6.15 -9.68
CA MET A 57 1.55 4.92 -9.16
C MET A 57 2.35 3.68 -9.50
N ASP A 58 2.87 3.60 -10.72
CA ASP A 58 3.69 2.47 -11.16
C ASP A 58 5.02 2.36 -10.40
N GLY A 59 5.52 3.47 -9.90
CA GLY A 59 6.79 3.53 -9.15
C GLY A 59 6.69 3.12 -7.69
N SER A 60 5.49 2.92 -7.15
CA SER A 60 5.34 2.53 -5.73
C SER A 60 5.86 1.12 -5.48
N VAL A 61 6.66 0.97 -4.43
CA VAL A 61 7.13 -0.36 -3.99
C VAL A 61 6.12 -1.08 -3.12
N LEU A 62 5.12 -0.37 -2.62
CA LEU A 62 4.10 -0.92 -1.71
C LEU A 62 2.72 -0.36 -2.05
N PRO A 63 2.14 -0.74 -3.21
CA PRO A 63 0.75 -0.41 -3.51
C PRO A 63 -0.17 -1.38 -2.76
N ILE A 64 -0.94 -0.86 -1.82
CA ILE A 64 -1.77 -1.66 -0.91
C ILE A 64 -3.25 -1.31 -1.06
N PRO A 65 -4.15 -2.27 -0.80
CA PRO A 65 -5.58 -1.99 -0.85
C PRO A 65 -6.01 -1.08 0.31
N ASP A 66 -6.67 0.03 -0.05
CA ASP A 66 -7.28 0.97 0.86
C ASP A 66 -8.74 1.17 0.44
N GLY A 67 -9.65 0.93 1.37
CA GLY A 67 -11.05 0.97 1.07
C GLY A 67 -11.53 -0.25 0.26
N SER A 68 -12.83 -0.25 -0.02
CA SER A 68 -13.49 -1.42 -0.62
C SER A 68 -13.26 -1.56 -2.12
N GLY A 69 -12.92 -0.46 -2.81
CA GLY A 69 -12.78 -0.48 -4.27
C GLY A 69 -11.74 -1.46 -4.77
N ALA A 70 -10.55 -1.45 -4.17
CA ALA A 70 -9.48 -2.35 -4.56
C ALA A 70 -9.79 -3.82 -4.20
N THR A 71 -10.32 -4.07 -2.99
CA THR A 71 -10.65 -5.43 -2.56
C THR A 71 -11.79 -6.04 -3.37
N ILE A 72 -12.81 -5.24 -3.70
CA ILE A 72 -13.90 -5.66 -4.58
C ILE A 72 -13.36 -5.95 -5.98
N GLY A 73 -12.49 -5.11 -6.51
CA GLY A 73 -11.84 -5.33 -7.80
C GLY A 73 -11.10 -6.65 -7.88
N MET A 74 -10.34 -6.99 -6.85
CA MET A 74 -9.65 -8.29 -6.79
C MET A 74 -10.64 -9.46 -6.75
N LYS A 75 -11.73 -9.31 -6.02
CA LYS A 75 -12.77 -10.35 -5.94
C LYS A 75 -13.45 -10.59 -7.28
N ILE A 76 -13.80 -9.51 -7.98
CA ILE A 76 -14.47 -9.61 -9.28
C ILE A 76 -13.54 -10.13 -10.37
N LEU A 77 -12.32 -9.58 -10.46
CA LEU A 77 -11.40 -9.89 -11.56
C LEU A 77 -10.67 -11.22 -11.38
N TYR A 78 -10.33 -11.58 -10.16
CA TYR A 78 -9.48 -12.75 -9.88
C TYR A 78 -10.11 -13.76 -8.93
N ASN A 79 -11.28 -13.48 -8.40
CA ASN A 79 -11.96 -14.31 -7.40
C ASN A 79 -11.09 -14.59 -6.16
N ILE A 80 -10.34 -13.59 -5.73
CA ILE A 80 -9.50 -13.65 -4.53
C ILE A 80 -9.98 -12.65 -3.50
N LYS A 81 -9.78 -12.98 -2.23
CA LYS A 81 -10.16 -12.13 -1.11
C LYS A 81 -8.93 -11.53 -0.47
N SER A 82 -8.86 -10.20 -0.43
CA SER A 82 -7.79 -9.46 0.23
C SER A 82 -8.35 -8.68 1.41
N ILE A 83 -7.54 -8.49 2.44
CA ILE A 83 -7.86 -7.54 3.51
C ILE A 83 -7.42 -6.13 3.09
N LYS A 84 -8.06 -5.13 3.67
CA LYS A 84 -7.60 -3.74 3.66
C LYS A 84 -6.52 -3.59 4.72
N LEU A 85 -5.55 -2.73 4.46
CA LEU A 85 -4.47 -2.51 5.41
C LEU A 85 -4.51 -1.08 5.93
N ASP A 86 -4.54 -0.94 7.25
CA ASP A 86 -4.28 0.34 7.91
C ASP A 86 -2.76 0.50 7.96
N LEU A 87 -2.20 1.18 6.96
CA LEU A 87 -0.76 1.29 6.81
C LEU A 87 -0.07 2.02 7.95
N PRO A 88 -0.55 3.19 8.41
CA PRO A 88 0.09 3.86 9.54
C PRO A 88 0.17 3.00 10.79
N LYS A 89 -0.92 2.35 11.15
CA LYS A 89 -0.96 1.44 12.31
C LYS A 89 0.02 0.27 12.12
N THR A 90 0.03 -0.34 10.94
CA THR A 90 0.93 -1.45 10.63
C THR A 90 2.39 -1.05 10.73
N ILE A 91 2.74 0.13 10.23
CA ILE A 91 4.11 0.66 10.30
C ILE A 91 4.52 0.93 11.75
N PHE A 92 3.66 1.55 12.55
CA PHE A 92 3.98 1.82 13.96
C PHE A 92 4.16 0.53 14.75
N GLU A 93 3.30 -0.44 14.55
CA GLU A 93 3.43 -1.74 15.21
C GLU A 93 4.72 -2.46 14.77
N SER A 94 5.02 -2.45 13.49
CA SER A 94 6.23 -3.07 12.96
C SER A 94 7.50 -2.39 13.48
N ALA A 95 7.52 -1.07 13.55
CA ALA A 95 8.64 -0.32 14.10
C ALA A 95 8.86 -0.64 15.59
N ASN A 96 7.79 -0.74 16.35
CA ASN A 96 7.86 -1.09 17.77
C ASN A 96 8.37 -2.51 17.99
N GLU A 97 7.88 -3.47 17.21
CA GLU A 97 8.26 -4.89 17.32
C GLU A 97 9.72 -5.16 16.91
N ASN A 98 10.24 -4.38 15.96
CA ASN A 98 11.57 -4.59 15.38
C ASN A 98 12.59 -3.51 15.73
N ASN A 99 12.23 -2.58 16.60
CA ASN A 99 13.07 -1.43 16.98
C ASN A 99 13.53 -0.58 15.79
N PHE A 100 12.67 -0.41 14.79
CA PHE A 100 12.91 0.48 13.69
C PHE A 100 12.62 1.92 14.12
N SER A 101 13.42 2.86 13.63
CA SER A 101 13.15 4.28 13.81
C SER A 101 12.30 4.80 12.65
N PHE A 102 11.49 5.81 12.92
CA PHE A 102 10.71 6.49 11.90
C PHE A 102 10.68 7.99 12.18
N PHE A 103 10.46 8.76 11.12
CA PHE A 103 10.37 10.20 11.18
C PHE A 103 9.02 10.65 10.62
N MET A 104 8.31 11.50 11.37
CA MET A 104 7.03 12.04 10.94
C MET A 104 7.22 13.46 10.45
N LEU A 105 6.80 13.69 9.20
CA LEU A 105 6.87 15.01 8.58
C LEU A 105 5.48 15.44 8.15
N GLY A 106 5.13 16.67 8.42
CA GLY A 106 3.90 17.26 7.90
C GLY A 106 3.09 18.00 8.94
N ALA A 107 1.97 18.56 8.48
CA ALA A 107 0.99 19.31 9.27
C ALA A 107 1.57 20.57 9.93
N THR A 108 0.70 21.37 10.50
CA THR A 108 1.05 22.55 11.30
C THR A 108 1.07 22.18 12.78
N GLU A 109 1.65 23.04 13.62
CA GLU A 109 1.63 22.84 15.07
C GLU A 109 0.23 22.60 15.63
N LYS A 110 -0.80 23.20 15.01
CA LYS A 110 -2.19 23.04 15.45
C LYS A 110 -2.75 21.65 15.20
N VAL A 111 -2.16 20.90 14.28
CA VAL A 111 -2.62 19.59 13.87
C VAL A 111 -1.74 18.49 14.45
N ASN A 112 -0.48 18.78 14.63
CA ASN A 112 0.44 17.88 15.30
C ASN A 112 0.27 17.94 16.80
#